data_1af848d76b25bfeba562aac613f1b055
#
_entry.id   1af848d76b25bfeba562aac613f1b055
#
_cell.length_a   1.000
_cell.length_b   1.000
_cell.length_c   1.000
_cell.angle_alpha   90.00
_cell.angle_beta   90.00
_cell.angle_gamma   90.00
#
_symmetry.space_group_name_H-M   'P 1'
#
loop_
_entity.id
_entity.type
_entity.pdbx_description
1 polymer ?
#
loop_
_entity_poly.entity_id
_entity_poly.type
_entity_poly.pdbx_seq_one_letter_code
_entity_poly.pdbx_strand_id
1 'polypeptide(L)' 'MERKYWVIGGEYEDGDFVGIREGTHRVVGPFSDALRARTEWTRLTFRDKCPATERYHIAIEEKRLG' A
#
# COMPACT_ATOMS: atom_id res chain seq x y z
N MET A 1 -20.98 8.30 5.35
CA MET A 1 -20.01 7.18 5.26
C MET A 1 -18.65 7.72 4.94
N GLU A 2 -17.67 7.49 5.79
CA GLU A 2 -16.31 7.92 5.57
C GLU A 2 -15.47 6.81 4.97
N ARG A 3 -14.61 7.17 4.04
CA ARG A 3 -13.63 6.24 3.48
C ARG A 3 -12.24 6.76 3.73
N LYS A 4 -11.37 5.87 4.13
CA LYS A 4 -9.96 6.15 4.26
C LYS A 4 -9.20 5.18 3.37
N TYR A 5 -8.16 5.67 2.75
CA TYR A 5 -7.37 4.90 1.80
C TYR A 5 -5.96 4.75 2.35
N TRP A 6 -5.45 3.54 2.30
CA TRP A 6 -4.12 3.22 2.80
C TRP A 6 -3.31 2.56 1.69
N VAL A 7 -2.04 2.84 1.64
CA VAL A 7 -1.14 2.12 0.75
C VAL A 7 -0.32 1.18 1.62
N ILE A 8 -0.48 -0.10 1.40
CA ILE A 8 0.11 -1.14 2.24
C ILE A 8 0.94 -2.08 1.36
N GLY A 9 2.10 -2.45 1.84
CA GLY A 9 2.92 -3.39 1.14
C GLY A 9 4.28 -3.56 1.75
N GLY A 10 5.20 -4.07 0.95
CA GLY A 10 6.55 -4.32 1.37
C GLY A 10 7.23 -5.28 0.41
N GLU A 11 8.38 -5.79 0.83
CA GLU A 11 9.12 -6.76 0.05
C GLU A 11 8.70 -8.16 0.47
N TYR A 12 8.18 -8.94 -0.48
CA TYR A 12 7.80 -10.31 -0.21
C TYR A 12 9.02 -11.22 -0.23
N GLU A 13 9.03 -12.22 0.63
CA GLU A 13 10.18 -13.11 0.78
C GLU A 13 10.44 -13.94 -0.47
N ASP A 14 9.35 -14.36 -1.12
CA ASP A 14 9.42 -15.16 -2.34
C ASP A 14 8.65 -14.48 -3.45
N GLY A 15 8.76 -14.98 -4.64
CA GLY A 15 7.94 -14.50 -5.74
C GLY A 15 6.45 -14.82 -5.58
N ASP A 16 6.07 -15.52 -4.53
CA ASP A 16 4.70 -15.95 -4.26
C ASP A 16 3.80 -14.83 -3.77
N PHE A 17 4.39 -13.75 -3.25
CA PHE A 17 3.64 -12.62 -2.70
C PHE A 17 2.71 -13.00 -1.55
N VAL A 18 3.12 -13.98 -0.76
CA VAL A 18 2.34 -14.45 0.39
C VAL A 18 2.86 -13.86 1.69
N GLY A 19 4.17 -13.86 1.89
CA GLY A 19 4.78 -13.36 3.11
C GLY A 19 5.61 -12.12 2.84
N ILE A 20 5.46 -11.09 3.67
CA ILE A 20 6.25 -9.88 3.57
C ILE A 20 7.49 -10.04 4.44
N ARG A 21 8.65 -9.71 3.87
CA ARG A 21 9.92 -9.78 4.59
C ARG A 21 9.88 -8.85 5.80
N GLU A 22 10.31 -9.36 6.94
CA GLU A 22 10.32 -8.58 8.18
C GLU A 22 11.15 -7.32 8.01
N GLY A 23 10.62 -6.21 8.55
CA GLY A 23 11.28 -4.92 8.48
C GLY A 23 11.00 -4.13 7.20
N THR A 24 10.34 -4.74 6.21
CA THR A 24 10.03 -4.02 4.96
C THR A 24 8.57 -3.61 4.87
N HIS A 25 7.73 -4.07 5.78
CA HIS A 25 6.31 -3.74 5.78
C HIS A 25 6.09 -2.23 5.93
N ARG A 26 5.32 -1.67 5.04
CA ARG A 26 5.04 -0.24 5.02
C ARG A 26 3.54 0.02 4.93
N VAL A 27 3.07 0.93 5.76
CA VAL A 27 1.68 1.38 5.75
C VAL A 27 1.73 2.90 5.65
N VAL A 28 1.14 3.44 4.60
CA VAL A 28 1.12 4.88 4.36
C VAL A 28 -0.31 5.37 4.28
N GLY A 29 -0.59 6.46 4.96
CA GLY A 29 -1.91 7.05 5.04
C GLY A 29 -2.27 7.44 6.46
N PRO A 30 -3.56 7.65 6.76
CA PRO A 30 -4.67 7.50 5.82
C PRO A 30 -4.80 8.70 4.86
N PHE A 31 -5.28 8.40 3.66
CA PHE A 31 -5.59 9.44 2.69
C PHE A 31 -7.11 9.62 2.63
N SER A 32 -7.53 10.87 2.45
CA SER A 32 -8.96 11.19 2.43
C SER A 32 -9.60 10.94 1.06
N ASP A 33 -8.80 10.79 0.02
CA ASP A 33 -9.34 10.51 -1.31
C ASP A 33 -8.47 9.47 -2.04
N ALA A 34 -9.10 8.79 -3.00
CA ALA A 34 -8.46 7.72 -3.73
C ALA A 34 -7.31 8.21 -4.62
N LEU A 35 -7.41 9.43 -5.12
CA LEU A 35 -6.40 9.98 -6.01
C LEU A 35 -5.07 10.17 -5.27
N ARG A 36 -5.12 10.65 -4.04
CA ARG A 36 -3.91 10.83 -3.23
C ARG A 36 -3.27 9.48 -2.89
N ALA A 37 -4.08 8.50 -2.56
CA ALA A 37 -3.58 7.16 -2.27
C ALA A 37 -2.94 6.56 -3.51
N ARG A 38 -3.56 6.73 -4.67
CA ARG A 38 -3.04 6.22 -5.93
C ARG A 38 -1.73 6.91 -6.33
N THR A 39 -1.61 8.20 -6.07
CA THR A 39 -0.37 8.93 -6.33
C THR A 39 0.77 8.36 -5.51
N GLU A 40 0.52 8.09 -4.23
CA GLU A 40 1.53 7.50 -3.36
C GLU A 40 1.85 6.07 -3.77
N TRP A 41 0.83 5.29 -4.12
CA TRP A 41 1.02 3.94 -4.62
C TRP A 41 1.90 3.92 -5.86
N THR A 42 1.64 4.85 -6.79
CA THR A 42 2.43 4.97 -8.03
C THR A 42 3.89 5.30 -7.71
N ARG A 43 4.09 6.25 -6.80
CA ARG A 43 5.43 6.66 -6.40
C ARG A 43 6.21 5.51 -5.79
N LEU A 44 5.57 4.72 -4.94
CA LEU A 44 6.21 3.59 -4.28
C LEU A 44 6.45 2.42 -5.24
N THR A 45 5.51 2.20 -6.16
CA THR A 45 5.58 1.07 -7.09
C THR A 45 6.61 1.30 -8.20
N PHE A 46 6.68 2.51 -8.71
CA PHE A 46 7.53 2.83 -9.88
C PHE A 46 8.79 3.61 -9.55
N ARG A 47 9.17 3.64 -8.29
CA ARG A 47 10.41 4.30 -7.92
C ARG A 47 11.60 3.51 -8.46
N ASP A 48 12.72 4.23 -8.67
CA ASP A 48 13.96 3.61 -9.12
C ASP A 48 14.44 2.57 -8.10
N LYS A 49 15.00 1.47 -8.59
CA LYS A 49 15.57 0.41 -7.75
C LYS A 49 14.54 -0.34 -6.90
N CYS A 50 13.28 -0.30 -7.30
CA CYS A 50 12.27 -1.10 -6.62
C CYS A 50 12.47 -2.57 -6.98
N PRO A 51 12.71 -3.46 -5.99
CA PRO A 51 12.87 -4.89 -6.27
C PRO A 51 11.60 -5.48 -6.90
N ALA A 52 11.78 -6.48 -7.76
CA ALA A 52 10.64 -7.13 -8.39
C ALA A 52 9.70 -7.77 -7.38
N THR A 53 10.21 -8.10 -6.19
CA THR A 53 9.42 -8.72 -5.12
C THR A 53 8.72 -7.71 -4.24
N GLU A 54 8.99 -6.42 -4.41
CA GLU A 54 8.32 -5.37 -3.64
C GLU A 54 6.99 -5.02 -4.30
N ARG A 55 5.90 -5.10 -3.53
CA ARG A 55 4.56 -4.87 -4.03
C ARG A 55 3.76 -4.05 -3.03
N TYR A 56 2.88 -3.22 -3.55
CA TYR A 56 1.99 -2.39 -2.76
C TYR A 56 0.56 -2.50 -3.30
N HIS A 57 -0.40 -2.30 -2.42
CA HIS A 57 -1.80 -2.25 -2.82
C HIS A 57 -2.50 -1.15 -2.02
N ILE A 58 -3.67 -0.75 -2.52
CA ILE A 58 -4.48 0.25 -1.85
C ILE A 58 -5.59 -0.47 -1.10
N ALA A 59 -5.63 -0.26 0.21
CA ALA A 59 -6.67 -0.79 1.06
C ALA A 59 -7.68 0.31 1.37
N ILE A 60 -8.95 -0.04 1.33
CA ILE A 60 -10.03 0.91 1.58
C ILE A 60 -10.68 0.55 2.91
N GLU A 61 -10.73 1.52 3.82
CA GLU A 61 -11.42 1.38 5.08
C GLU A 61 -12.69 2.20 5.02
N GLU A 62 -13.83 1.56 5.20
CA GLU A 62 -15.12 2.23 5.25
C GLU A 62 -15.62 2.24 6.68
N LYS A 63 -16.02 3.41 7.13
CA LYS A 63 -16.58 3.57 8.46
C LYS A 63 -18.01 4.06 8.32
N ARG A 64 -18.94 3.28 8.83
CA ARG A 64 -20.35 3.68 8.86
C ARG A 64 -20.55 4.58 10.06
N LEU A 65 -21.18 5.70 9.82
CA LEU A 65 -21.56 6.61 10.88
C LEU A 65 -22.97 6.28 11.34
N GLY A 66 -23.10 5.98 12.60
CA GLY A 66 -24.38 5.70 13.20
C GLY A 66 -24.67 4.24 13.45
#